data_7eba4ee83a3fe500b32adb20621752a8
#
_entry.id   7eba4ee83a3fe500b32adb20621752a8
#
_cell.length_a   1.000
_cell.length_b   1.000
_cell.length_c   1.000
_cell.angle_alpha   90.00
_cell.angle_beta   90.00
_cell.angle_gamma   90.00
#
_symmetry.space_group_name_H-M   'P 1'
#
loop_
_entity.id
_entity.type
_entity.pdbx_description
1 polymer ?
#
loop_
_entity_poly.entity_id
_entity_poly.type
_entity_poly.pdbx_seq_one_letter_code
_entity_poly.pdbx_strand_id
1 'polypeptide(L)'
;AHAANTVEVQEFMISPAGAPSFKDGIRWCTEVFHALAALLKERGLATSVGDEGGFAPDLGSDEEAIECILEAVEKAGYKPGEDFVLAMDAASSEWKSATKGEYLLPKSGRKFTSAELIEHWKQLCEKYPIYSIEDGLDEEDWEGWQQLTKALGDTVQLVGDAFFVHN
;
A
#
# COMPACT_ATOMS: atom_id res chain seq x y z
N ALA A 1 -8.44 2.40 1.60
CA ALA A 1 -9.08 3.26 0.61
C ALA A 1 -10.45 2.74 0.17
N HIS A 2 -11.41 2.69 1.10
CA HIS A 2 -12.79 2.29 0.79
C HIS A 2 -13.66 3.47 0.34
N ALA A 3 -13.12 4.70 0.34
CA ALA A 3 -13.83 5.89 -0.05
C ALA A 3 -13.96 6.02 -1.58
N ALA A 4 -14.88 6.87 -2.04
CA ALA A 4 -15.06 7.18 -3.47
C ALA A 4 -13.94 8.11 -3.97
N ASN A 5 -12.71 7.60 -4.03
CA ASN A 5 -11.52 8.29 -4.53
C ASN A 5 -10.86 7.47 -5.65
N THR A 6 -9.74 7.91 -6.19
CA THR A 6 -9.03 7.22 -7.28
C THR A 6 -7.82 6.41 -6.81
N VAL A 7 -7.70 6.18 -5.51
CA VAL A 7 -6.70 5.29 -4.92
C VAL A 7 -7.16 3.85 -5.08
N GLU A 8 -6.39 3.05 -5.80
CA GLU A 8 -6.74 1.66 -6.12
C GLU A 8 -6.36 0.67 -5.01
N VAL A 9 -5.20 0.86 -4.39
CA VAL A 9 -4.72 0.04 -3.27
C VAL A 9 -5.65 0.24 -2.07
N GLN A 10 -6.08 -0.86 -1.48
CA GLN A 10 -7.06 -0.82 -0.40
C GLN A 10 -6.51 -0.13 0.85
N GLU A 11 -5.28 -0.45 1.23
CA GLU A 11 -4.65 0.12 2.42
C GLU A 11 -3.16 0.35 2.22
N PHE A 12 -2.70 1.45 2.81
CA PHE A 12 -1.28 1.70 3.04
C PHE A 12 -1.04 1.73 4.56
N MET A 13 0.03 1.10 4.98
CA MET A 13 0.42 0.99 6.39
C MET A 13 1.86 1.45 6.57
N ILE A 14 2.15 2.02 7.72
CA ILE A 14 3.51 2.39 8.09
C ILE A 14 4.07 1.42 9.12
N SER A 15 5.37 1.16 9.04
CA SER A 15 6.07 0.35 10.01
C SER A 15 7.30 1.12 10.53
N PRO A 16 7.41 1.30 11.87
CA PRO A 16 8.51 2.03 12.49
C PRO A 16 9.77 1.16 12.61
N ALA A 17 10.32 0.74 11.47
CA ALA A 17 11.43 -0.23 11.40
C ALA A 17 12.69 0.22 12.15
N GLY A 18 12.94 1.53 12.26
CA GLY A 18 14.09 2.09 12.97
C GLY A 18 13.87 2.29 14.47
N ALA A 19 12.67 2.04 14.99
CA ALA A 19 12.39 2.27 16.41
C ALA A 19 13.16 1.28 17.30
N PRO A 20 13.77 1.76 18.40
CA PRO A 20 14.57 0.90 19.28
C PRO A 20 13.74 0.00 20.19
N SER A 21 12.44 0.25 20.34
CA SER A 21 11.53 -0.54 21.15
C SER A 21 10.10 -0.47 20.63
N PHE A 22 9.26 -1.37 21.09
CA PHE A 22 7.83 -1.36 20.78
C PHE A 22 7.14 -0.07 21.27
N LYS A 23 7.49 0.38 22.47
CA LYS A 23 6.96 1.63 23.02
C LYS A 23 7.32 2.84 22.17
N ASP A 24 8.58 2.92 21.75
CA ASP A 24 9.02 3.98 20.83
C ASP A 24 8.32 3.89 19.47
N GLY A 25 8.14 2.67 18.98
CA GLY A 25 7.42 2.44 17.71
C GLY A 25 6.01 2.96 17.75
N ILE A 26 5.26 2.72 18.82
CA ILE A 26 3.90 3.27 19.00
C ILE A 26 3.92 4.78 19.03
N ARG A 27 4.85 5.38 19.78
CA ARG A 27 4.99 6.84 19.85
C ARG A 27 5.29 7.42 18.48
N TRP A 28 6.23 6.84 17.74
CA TRP A 28 6.61 7.29 16.39
C TRP A 28 5.42 7.23 15.43
N CYS A 29 4.66 6.13 15.45
CA CYS A 29 3.47 6.00 14.62
C CYS A 29 2.41 7.05 14.95
N THR A 30 2.21 7.34 16.23
CA THR A 30 1.28 8.38 16.68
C THR A 30 1.71 9.76 16.18
N GLU A 31 2.99 10.08 16.25
CA GLU A 31 3.52 11.35 15.76
C GLU A 31 3.32 11.50 14.24
N VAL A 32 3.59 10.44 13.48
CA VAL A 32 3.35 10.43 12.01
C VAL A 32 1.87 10.54 11.70
N PHE A 33 1.02 9.86 12.45
CA PHE A 33 -0.43 9.94 12.29
C PHE A 33 -0.94 11.39 12.45
N HIS A 34 -0.48 12.08 13.49
CA HIS A 34 -0.84 13.49 13.71
C HIS A 34 -0.26 14.40 12.62
N ALA A 35 0.96 14.15 12.17
CA ALA A 35 1.56 14.91 11.07
C ALA A 35 0.77 14.72 9.77
N LEU A 36 0.31 13.49 9.48
CA LEU A 36 -0.51 13.21 8.32
C LEU A 36 -1.86 13.91 8.40
N ALA A 37 -2.51 13.89 9.56
CA ALA A 37 -3.77 14.61 9.77
C ALA A 37 -3.61 16.10 9.49
N ALA A 38 -2.54 16.73 10.00
CA ALA A 38 -2.26 18.14 9.77
C ALA A 38 -2.01 18.43 8.29
N LEU A 39 -1.26 17.57 7.61
CA LEU A 39 -0.95 17.71 6.18
C LEU A 39 -2.22 17.62 5.32
N LEU A 40 -3.08 16.65 5.60
CA LEU A 40 -4.35 16.48 4.87
C LEU A 40 -5.26 17.68 5.10
N LYS A 41 -5.31 18.20 6.32
CA LYS A 41 -6.09 19.39 6.66
C LYS A 41 -5.58 20.62 5.93
N GLU A 42 -4.27 20.83 5.84
CA GLU A 42 -3.68 21.93 5.07
C GLU A 42 -4.07 21.87 3.59
N ARG A 43 -4.20 20.67 3.04
CA ARG A 43 -4.59 20.45 1.65
C ARG A 43 -6.12 20.49 1.43
N GLY A 44 -6.90 20.76 2.48
CA GLY A 44 -8.35 20.79 2.41
C GLY A 44 -8.98 19.40 2.25
N LEU A 45 -8.27 18.34 2.63
CA LEU A 45 -8.74 16.97 2.53
C LEU A 45 -9.36 16.49 3.83
N ALA A 46 -10.26 15.52 3.72
CA ALA A 46 -10.94 14.95 4.89
C ALA A 46 -9.96 14.17 5.78
N THR A 47 -10.12 14.34 7.09
CA THR A 47 -9.36 13.60 8.11
C THR A 47 -10.25 12.66 8.92
N SER A 48 -11.43 12.34 8.41
CA SER A 48 -12.30 11.34 9.01
C SER A 48 -11.63 9.96 8.92
N VAL A 49 -11.78 9.20 10.00
CA VAL A 49 -11.21 7.86 10.12
C VAL A 49 -12.21 6.85 9.58
N GLY A 50 -11.74 5.96 8.68
CA GLY A 50 -12.53 4.86 8.16
C GLY A 50 -12.70 3.72 9.15
N ASP A 51 -13.41 2.68 8.75
CA ASP A 51 -13.75 1.52 9.61
C ASP A 51 -12.52 0.80 10.17
N GLU A 52 -11.40 0.87 9.47
CA GLU A 52 -10.15 0.22 9.86
C GLU A 52 -9.18 1.14 10.62
N GLY A 53 -9.63 2.33 11.01
CA GLY A 53 -8.85 3.27 11.80
C GLY A 53 -7.89 4.18 11.01
N GLY A 54 -7.86 4.04 9.69
CA GLY A 54 -7.02 4.89 8.82
C GLY A 54 -7.78 6.04 8.19
N PHE A 55 -7.06 7.03 7.68
CA PHE A 55 -7.66 8.11 6.90
C PHE A 55 -8.09 7.62 5.52
N ALA A 56 -9.18 8.17 5.02
CA ALA A 56 -9.69 7.87 3.67
C ALA A 56 -9.92 9.18 2.89
N PRO A 57 -8.87 9.97 2.63
CA PRO A 57 -8.99 11.22 1.89
C PRO A 57 -9.24 10.97 0.41
N ASP A 58 -9.80 11.96 -0.27
CA ASP A 58 -10.01 11.94 -1.71
C ASP A 58 -8.72 12.31 -2.45
N LEU A 59 -7.88 11.33 -2.72
CA LEU A 59 -6.61 11.48 -3.42
C LEU A 59 -6.70 10.98 -4.84
N GLY A 60 -5.84 11.52 -5.71
CA GLY A 60 -5.86 11.26 -7.15
C GLY A 60 -5.23 9.95 -7.60
N SER A 61 -4.32 9.36 -6.80
CA SER A 61 -3.60 8.14 -7.17
C SER A 61 -2.96 7.46 -5.98
N ASP A 62 -2.53 6.22 -6.16
CA ASP A 62 -1.75 5.47 -5.18
C ASP A 62 -0.42 6.16 -4.86
N GLU A 63 0.26 6.68 -5.88
CA GLU A 63 1.52 7.41 -5.68
C GLU A 63 1.32 8.67 -4.85
N GLU A 64 0.25 9.41 -5.08
CA GLU A 64 -0.08 10.59 -4.27
C GLU A 64 -0.29 10.21 -2.80
N ALA A 65 -0.98 9.10 -2.55
CA ALA A 65 -1.17 8.59 -1.19
C ALA A 65 0.17 8.23 -0.53
N ILE A 66 1.04 7.54 -1.23
CA ILE A 66 2.38 7.18 -0.75
C ILE A 66 3.19 8.45 -0.45
N GLU A 67 3.19 9.41 -1.34
CA GLU A 67 3.93 10.66 -1.18
C GLU A 67 3.43 11.49 0.00
N CYS A 68 2.11 11.52 0.24
CA CYS A 68 1.54 12.16 1.43
C CYS A 68 2.04 11.51 2.72
N ILE A 69 2.07 10.18 2.76
CA ILE A 69 2.56 9.44 3.93
C ILE A 69 4.04 9.72 4.17
N LEU A 70 4.87 9.69 3.13
CA LEU A 70 6.31 9.95 3.25
C LEU A 70 6.59 11.39 3.68
N GLU A 71 5.83 12.35 3.19
CA GLU A 71 5.91 13.74 3.62
C GLU A 71 5.55 13.89 5.09
N ALA A 72 4.52 13.18 5.57
CA ALA A 72 4.13 13.17 6.98
C ALA A 72 5.24 12.58 7.86
N VAL A 73 5.91 11.51 7.40
CA VAL A 73 7.07 10.91 8.08
C VAL A 73 8.18 11.95 8.26
N GLU A 74 8.50 12.67 7.20
CA GLU A 74 9.53 13.73 7.23
C GLU A 74 9.13 14.89 8.15
N LYS A 75 7.88 15.33 8.10
CA LYS A 75 7.36 16.41 8.98
C LYS A 75 7.37 16.02 10.46
N ALA A 76 7.20 14.74 10.76
CA ALA A 76 7.32 14.23 12.13
C ALA A 76 8.79 14.14 12.61
N GLY A 77 9.76 14.38 11.73
CA GLY A 77 11.18 14.35 12.06
C GLY A 77 11.86 13.01 11.82
N TYR A 78 11.22 12.11 11.09
CA TYR A 78 11.77 10.78 10.79
C TYR A 78 12.21 10.66 9.33
N LYS A 79 13.02 9.63 9.06
CA LYS A 79 13.58 9.38 7.72
C LYS A 79 12.87 8.23 7.03
N PRO A 80 12.20 8.49 5.89
CA PRO A 80 11.64 7.42 5.07
C PRO A 80 12.73 6.41 4.65
N GLY A 81 12.42 5.13 4.77
CA GLY A 81 13.34 4.05 4.43
C GLY A 81 14.24 3.59 5.58
N GLU A 82 14.65 4.48 6.47
CA GLU A 82 15.46 4.15 7.65
C GLU A 82 14.60 3.98 8.90
N ASP A 83 13.80 4.99 9.22
CA ASP A 83 12.96 5.00 10.41
C ASP A 83 11.61 4.37 10.16
N PHE A 84 11.05 4.58 8.98
CA PHE A 84 9.78 4.03 8.55
C PHE A 84 9.87 3.38 7.19
N VAL A 85 9.19 2.26 7.04
CA VAL A 85 8.93 1.60 5.76
C VAL A 85 7.43 1.43 5.57
N LEU A 86 7.01 1.15 4.33
CA LEU A 86 5.60 1.05 3.97
C LEU A 86 5.21 -0.39 3.69
N ALA A 87 3.98 -0.73 4.01
CA ALA A 87 3.30 -1.93 3.58
C ALA A 87 2.05 -1.54 2.80
N MET A 88 1.66 -2.38 1.85
CA MET A 88 0.44 -2.20 1.07
C MET A 88 -0.43 -3.45 1.14
N ASP A 89 -1.73 -3.24 1.21
CA ASP A 89 -2.73 -4.27 0.89
C ASP A 89 -3.46 -3.82 -0.37
N ALA A 90 -3.17 -4.48 -1.47
CA ALA A 90 -3.75 -4.14 -2.77
C ALA A 90 -5.16 -4.70 -2.93
N ALA A 91 -5.49 -5.81 -2.27
CA ALA A 91 -6.74 -6.55 -2.44
C ALA A 91 -7.04 -6.81 -3.93
N SER A 92 -6.04 -7.25 -4.68
CA SER A 92 -6.10 -7.41 -6.14
C SER A 92 -7.11 -8.44 -6.61
N SER A 93 -7.57 -9.33 -5.73
CA SER A 93 -8.64 -10.27 -6.03
C SER A 93 -9.93 -9.56 -6.44
N GLU A 94 -10.14 -8.34 -5.98
CA GLU A 94 -11.28 -7.50 -6.35
C GLU A 94 -11.15 -6.91 -7.76
N TRP A 95 -9.94 -6.95 -8.34
CA TRP A 95 -9.67 -6.38 -9.67
C TRP A 95 -9.71 -7.41 -10.80
N LYS A 96 -9.89 -8.67 -10.49
CA LYS A 96 -9.89 -9.70 -11.53
C LYS A 96 -11.01 -9.46 -12.53
N SER A 97 -10.68 -9.62 -13.81
CA SER A 97 -11.66 -9.56 -14.90
C SER A 97 -12.26 -10.93 -15.17
N ALA A 98 -13.18 -11.01 -16.12
CA ALA A 98 -13.73 -12.28 -16.59
C ALA A 98 -12.68 -13.19 -17.22
N THR A 99 -11.57 -12.63 -17.72
CA THR A 99 -10.45 -13.36 -18.29
C THR A 99 -9.38 -13.61 -17.22
N LYS A 100 -9.00 -14.87 -17.03
CA LYS A 100 -7.94 -15.25 -16.08
C LYS A 100 -6.63 -14.56 -16.45
N GLY A 101 -5.94 -14.02 -15.43
CA GLY A 101 -4.67 -13.32 -15.63
C GLY A 101 -4.82 -11.89 -16.12
N GLU A 102 -6.03 -11.34 -16.15
CA GLU A 102 -6.30 -9.95 -16.43
C GLU A 102 -6.92 -9.24 -15.23
N TYR A 103 -6.48 -8.02 -15.00
CA TYR A 103 -6.92 -7.17 -13.91
C TYR A 103 -7.47 -5.86 -14.46
N LEU A 104 -8.64 -5.47 -13.98
CA LEU A 104 -9.25 -4.18 -14.27
C LEU A 104 -9.28 -3.36 -12.99
N LEU A 105 -8.54 -2.26 -12.96
CA LEU A 105 -8.52 -1.36 -11.82
C LEU A 105 -9.80 -0.52 -11.85
N PRO A 106 -10.69 -0.69 -10.86
CA PRO A 106 -12.05 -0.19 -10.97
C PRO A 106 -12.19 1.33 -11.00
N LYS A 107 -11.24 2.04 -10.41
CA LYS A 107 -11.32 3.50 -10.30
C LYS A 107 -10.66 4.22 -11.48
N SER A 108 -9.50 3.74 -11.94
CA SER A 108 -8.79 4.33 -13.08
C SER A 108 -9.24 3.75 -14.42
N GLY A 109 -9.84 2.58 -14.43
CA GLY A 109 -10.20 1.86 -15.65
C GLY A 109 -9.01 1.22 -16.36
N ARG A 110 -7.81 1.27 -15.78
CA ARG A 110 -6.63 0.64 -16.40
C ARG A 110 -6.74 -0.87 -16.35
N LYS A 111 -6.28 -1.51 -17.42
CA LYS A 111 -6.20 -2.97 -17.53
C LYS A 111 -4.75 -3.41 -17.45
N PHE A 112 -4.50 -4.46 -16.68
CA PHE A 112 -3.19 -5.09 -16.58
C PHE A 112 -3.30 -6.59 -16.80
N THR A 113 -2.33 -7.16 -17.48
CA THR A 113 -2.05 -8.59 -17.37
C THR A 113 -1.33 -8.83 -16.04
N SER A 114 -1.21 -10.10 -15.61
CA SER A 114 -0.42 -10.44 -14.42
C SER A 114 1.01 -9.89 -14.54
N ALA A 115 1.66 -10.05 -15.69
CA ALA A 115 3.01 -9.55 -15.92
C ALA A 115 3.11 -8.02 -15.80
N GLU A 116 2.15 -7.30 -16.35
CA GLU A 116 2.10 -5.85 -16.26
C GLU A 116 1.86 -5.36 -14.84
N LEU A 117 0.99 -6.03 -14.09
CA LEU A 117 0.74 -5.69 -12.69
C LEU A 117 1.98 -5.94 -11.81
N ILE A 118 2.69 -7.03 -12.06
CA ILE A 118 3.96 -7.33 -11.38
C ILE A 118 4.98 -6.23 -11.66
N GLU A 119 5.11 -5.78 -12.90
CA GLU A 119 6.01 -4.68 -13.26
C GLU A 119 5.61 -3.37 -12.58
N HIS A 120 4.32 -3.11 -12.44
CA HIS A 120 3.80 -1.97 -11.71
C HIS A 120 4.24 -1.99 -10.24
N TRP A 121 4.09 -3.13 -9.55
CA TRP A 121 4.56 -3.30 -8.18
C TRP A 121 6.07 -3.15 -8.07
N LYS A 122 6.81 -3.70 -9.02
CA LYS A 122 8.26 -3.58 -9.06
C LYS A 122 8.71 -2.13 -9.15
N GLN A 123 8.09 -1.34 -10.01
CA GLN A 123 8.38 0.09 -10.15
C GLN A 123 8.08 0.86 -8.87
N LEU A 124 6.97 0.58 -8.20
CA LEU A 124 6.65 1.22 -6.92
C LEU A 124 7.67 0.86 -5.84
N CYS A 125 8.11 -0.39 -5.76
CA CYS A 125 9.10 -0.84 -4.79
C CYS A 125 10.50 -0.26 -5.06
N GLU A 126 10.84 0.02 -6.31
CA GLU A 126 12.08 0.68 -6.68
C GLU A 126 12.08 2.17 -6.32
N LYS A 127 10.91 2.80 -6.39
CA LYS A 127 10.75 4.24 -6.13
C LYS A 127 10.52 4.58 -4.66
N TYR A 128 9.85 3.70 -3.92
CA TYR A 128 9.42 3.96 -2.55
C TYR A 128 9.86 2.83 -1.60
N PRO A 129 10.01 3.12 -0.28
CA PRO A 129 10.46 2.13 0.70
C PRO A 129 9.33 1.17 1.11
N ILE A 130 8.84 0.38 0.16
CA ILE A 130 7.80 -0.63 0.37
C ILE A 130 8.46 -1.96 0.72
N TYR A 131 8.14 -2.52 1.90
CA TYR A 131 8.71 -3.79 2.33
C TYR A 131 7.75 -4.95 2.26
N SER A 132 6.45 -4.69 2.13
CA SER A 132 5.42 -5.72 2.12
C SER A 132 4.28 -5.37 1.18
N ILE A 133 3.83 -6.35 0.40
CA ILE A 133 2.65 -6.28 -0.45
C ILE A 133 1.75 -7.45 -0.10
N GLU A 134 0.54 -7.16 0.35
CA GLU A 134 -0.52 -8.13 0.60
C GLU A 134 -1.48 -8.15 -0.57
N ASP A 135 -1.89 -9.34 -0.99
CA ASP A 135 -2.78 -9.57 -2.13
C ASP A 135 -2.40 -8.81 -3.40
N GLY A 136 -1.12 -8.86 -3.76
CA GLY A 136 -0.60 -8.21 -4.97
C GLY A 136 -1.16 -8.77 -6.28
N LEU A 137 -1.66 -10.00 -6.25
CA LEU A 137 -2.36 -10.66 -7.35
C LEU A 137 -3.57 -11.43 -6.80
N ASP A 138 -4.50 -11.80 -7.70
CA ASP A 138 -5.63 -12.65 -7.37
C ASP A 138 -5.18 -13.99 -6.79
N GLU A 139 -5.90 -14.48 -5.80
CA GLU A 139 -5.60 -15.74 -5.11
C GLU A 139 -5.53 -16.95 -6.04
N GLU A 140 -6.25 -16.92 -7.15
CA GLU A 140 -6.30 -18.01 -8.15
C GLU A 140 -5.24 -17.87 -9.25
N ASP A 141 -4.50 -16.78 -9.29
CA ASP A 141 -3.46 -16.51 -10.29
C ASP A 141 -2.12 -17.15 -9.90
N TRP A 142 -2.08 -18.49 -9.85
CA TRP A 142 -0.90 -19.26 -9.43
C TRP A 142 0.36 -18.95 -10.20
N GLU A 143 0.22 -18.88 -11.51
CA GLU A 143 1.35 -18.58 -12.41
C GLU A 143 1.88 -17.18 -12.18
N GLY A 144 0.98 -16.20 -12.00
CA GLY A 144 1.33 -14.84 -11.65
C GLY A 144 2.05 -14.77 -10.29
N TRP A 145 1.56 -15.49 -9.28
CA TRP A 145 2.21 -15.54 -7.96
C TRP A 145 3.63 -16.10 -8.02
N GLN A 146 3.87 -17.10 -8.86
CA GLN A 146 5.23 -17.63 -9.06
C GLN A 146 6.15 -16.55 -9.66
N GLN A 147 5.67 -15.82 -10.65
CA GLN A 147 6.42 -14.74 -11.29
C GLN A 147 6.66 -13.57 -10.33
N LEU A 148 5.66 -13.20 -9.55
CA LEU A 148 5.77 -12.13 -8.55
C LEU A 148 6.81 -12.48 -7.49
N THR A 149 6.77 -13.70 -6.96
CA THR A 149 7.73 -14.19 -5.97
C THR A 149 9.15 -14.16 -6.53
N LYS A 150 9.33 -14.57 -7.78
CA LYS A 150 10.62 -14.52 -8.46
C LYS A 150 11.14 -13.10 -8.65
N ALA A 151 10.25 -12.17 -8.98
CA ALA A 151 10.60 -10.77 -9.24
C ALA A 151 10.92 -9.99 -7.97
N LEU A 152 10.15 -10.17 -6.89
CA LEU A 152 10.17 -9.33 -5.69
C LEU A 152 10.42 -10.08 -4.38
N GLY A 153 10.31 -11.40 -4.34
CA GLY A 153 10.32 -12.17 -3.10
C GLY A 153 11.60 -12.06 -2.26
N ASP A 154 12.72 -11.68 -2.86
CA ASP A 154 13.99 -11.50 -2.17
C ASP A 154 14.09 -10.14 -1.44
N THR A 155 13.33 -9.15 -1.86
CA THR A 155 13.41 -7.78 -1.33
C THR A 155 12.13 -7.30 -0.66
N VAL A 156 11.00 -7.93 -0.98
CA VAL A 156 9.67 -7.54 -0.50
C VAL A 156 8.98 -8.75 0.09
N GLN A 157 8.38 -8.58 1.26
CA GLN A 157 7.53 -9.60 1.86
C GLN A 157 6.21 -9.68 1.09
N LEU A 158 5.92 -10.84 0.52
CA LEU A 158 4.67 -11.06 -0.21
C LEU A 158 3.70 -11.85 0.66
N VAL A 159 2.51 -11.31 0.85
CA VAL A 159 1.46 -11.88 1.71
C VAL A 159 0.22 -12.14 0.87
N GLY A 160 -0.33 -13.34 0.99
CA GLY A 160 -1.59 -13.70 0.35
C GLY A 160 -2.62 -14.08 1.39
N ASP A 161 -3.44 -13.14 1.82
CA ASP A 161 -4.44 -13.36 2.87
C ASP A 161 -5.42 -14.47 2.49
N ALA A 162 -6.03 -14.35 1.33
CA ALA A 162 -6.99 -15.34 0.84
C ALA A 162 -6.31 -16.65 0.39
N PHE A 163 -5.06 -16.60 -0.03
CA PHE A 163 -4.30 -17.75 -0.50
C PHE A 163 -3.95 -18.74 0.61
N PHE A 164 -3.72 -18.28 1.82
CA PHE A 164 -3.35 -19.14 2.95
C PHE A 164 -4.55 -19.60 3.80
N VAL A 165 -5.71 -18.99 3.63
CA VAL A 165 -6.93 -19.34 4.39
C VAL A 165 -7.57 -20.63 3.86
N HIS A 166 -7.28 -21.03 2.63
CA HIS A 166 -7.92 -22.17 1.96
C HIS A 166 -7.01 -23.39 1.74
N ASN A 167 -5.87 -23.47 2.40
CA ASN A 167 -4.98 -24.64 2.37
C ASN A 167 -5.08 -25.46 3.65
#